data_0aec4a070627efcf74103aad1bd586de
#
_entry.id   0aec4a070627efcf74103aad1bd586de
#
_cell.length_a   1.000
_cell.length_b   1.000
_cell.length_c   1.000
_cell.angle_alpha   90.00
_cell.angle_beta   90.00
_cell.angle_gamma   90.00
#
_symmetry.space_group_name_H-M   'P 1'
#
loop_
_entity.id
_entity.type
_entity.pdbx_description
1 polymer ?
#
loop_
_entity_poly.entity_id
_entity_poly.type
_entity_poly.pdbx_seq_one_letter_code
_entity_poly.pdbx_strand_id
1 'polypeptide(L)'
;TNNNSIILSGNNSMGIYTAGANSTSITNNGAVTIGASSDPDNPSMGIYSSSPSVINNNGSIASGENSVGIYSNNGTVNQNGALNVGTNGIGLYLSGGAANITSNASFSLGTNAAGVYAENAGISNASNMSVNNNSYGFVLSNSAFSNTANNVSLGTNSVFVYAGGGTNINNGNIIMNGSDNIAFYTFDGARAENYGTITGTAGTA
;
A
#
# COMPACT_ATOMS: atom_id res chain seq x y z
N THR A 1 -0.25 -20.63 7.60
CA THR A 1 -0.34 -19.65 8.70
C THR A 1 1.04 -19.40 9.27
N ASN A 2 1.42 -18.11 9.43
CA ASN A 2 2.60 -17.70 10.19
C ASN A 2 2.16 -17.10 11.53
N ASN A 3 2.64 -17.64 12.64
CA ASN A 3 2.36 -17.12 14.00
C ASN A 3 3.62 -16.56 14.69
N ASN A 4 4.78 -16.66 14.05
CA ASN A 4 6.06 -16.25 14.60
C ASN A 4 6.75 -15.18 13.72
N SER A 5 7.94 -14.76 14.10
CA SER A 5 8.73 -13.80 13.34
C SER A 5 9.39 -14.45 12.12
N ILE A 6 9.34 -13.77 10.98
CA ILE A 6 10.12 -14.05 9.78
C ILE A 6 11.08 -12.87 9.57
N ILE A 7 12.37 -13.14 9.45
CA ILE A 7 13.41 -12.12 9.20
C ILE A 7 14.14 -12.49 7.92
N LEU A 8 14.11 -11.61 6.94
CA LEU A 8 14.82 -11.74 5.68
C LEU A 8 15.96 -10.72 5.64
N SER A 9 17.17 -11.18 5.47
CA SER A 9 18.37 -10.31 5.44
C SER A 9 19.08 -10.27 4.08
N GLY A 10 18.68 -11.11 3.14
CA GLY A 10 19.28 -11.19 1.80
C GLY A 10 18.44 -10.50 0.73
N ASN A 11 19.07 -10.23 -0.43
CA ASN A 11 18.37 -9.80 -1.64
C ASN A 11 17.52 -10.93 -2.21
N ASN A 12 16.50 -10.59 -3.01
CA ASN A 12 15.63 -11.56 -3.68
C ASN A 12 15.00 -12.60 -2.74
N SER A 13 14.75 -12.23 -1.52
CA SER A 13 14.22 -13.13 -0.50
C SER A 13 12.71 -13.02 -0.39
N MET A 14 12.03 -14.16 -0.23
CA MET A 14 10.58 -14.22 -0.02
C MET A 14 10.29 -14.89 1.31
N GLY A 15 9.51 -14.22 2.18
CA GLY A 15 9.17 -14.76 3.50
C GLY A 15 8.11 -15.83 3.43
N ILE A 16 6.99 -15.52 2.79
CA ILE A 16 5.89 -16.45 2.52
C ILE A 16 5.65 -16.45 1.01
N TYR A 17 5.73 -17.63 0.41
CA TYR A 17 5.57 -17.81 -1.02
C TYR A 17 4.43 -18.77 -1.32
N THR A 18 3.55 -18.39 -2.25
CA THR A 18 2.53 -19.29 -2.82
C THR A 18 2.39 -19.04 -4.31
N ALA A 19 2.25 -20.14 -5.06
CA ALA A 19 2.04 -20.12 -6.50
C ALA A 19 1.13 -21.28 -6.91
N GLY A 20 0.50 -21.12 -8.08
CA GLY A 20 -0.38 -22.14 -8.66
C GLY A 20 -1.72 -21.56 -9.11
N ALA A 21 -2.52 -22.38 -9.79
CA ALA A 21 -3.80 -21.97 -10.34
C ALA A 21 -4.96 -21.98 -9.30
N ASN A 22 -4.76 -22.67 -8.19
CA ASN A 22 -5.80 -22.84 -7.18
C ASN A 22 -5.72 -21.73 -6.12
N SER A 23 -6.89 -21.26 -5.67
CA SER A 23 -6.98 -20.35 -4.54
C SER A 23 -6.43 -21.00 -3.27
N THR A 24 -5.60 -20.24 -2.55
CA THR A 24 -5.06 -20.64 -1.25
C THR A 24 -5.39 -19.57 -0.21
N SER A 25 -5.15 -19.88 1.06
CA SER A 25 -5.28 -18.91 2.15
C SER A 25 -3.95 -18.75 2.87
N ILE A 26 -3.49 -17.52 2.95
CA ILE A 26 -2.33 -17.11 3.75
C ILE A 26 -2.83 -16.33 4.95
N THR A 27 -2.43 -16.71 6.15
CA THR A 27 -2.67 -15.93 7.37
C THR A 27 -1.32 -15.60 7.99
N ASN A 28 -1.02 -14.33 8.11
CA ASN A 28 0.14 -13.83 8.85
C ASN A 28 -0.32 -13.16 10.13
N ASN A 29 -0.02 -13.76 11.27
CA ASN A 29 -0.25 -13.21 12.61
C ASN A 29 1.04 -12.72 13.26
N GLY A 30 2.19 -13.12 12.73
CA GLY A 30 3.51 -12.77 13.25
C GLY A 30 4.12 -11.54 12.57
N ALA A 31 5.28 -11.15 13.02
CA ALA A 31 6.04 -10.08 12.39
C ALA A 31 6.82 -10.61 11.17
N VAL A 32 6.83 -9.84 10.08
CA VAL A 32 7.70 -10.07 8.92
C VAL A 32 8.61 -8.86 8.75
N THR A 33 9.91 -9.07 8.84
CA THR A 33 10.93 -8.03 8.63
C THR A 33 11.72 -8.36 7.38
N ILE A 34 11.77 -7.41 6.46
CA ILE A 34 12.44 -7.56 5.17
C ILE A 34 13.60 -6.58 5.13
N GLY A 35 14.81 -7.07 4.89
CA GLY A 35 16.00 -6.23 4.70
C GLY A 35 15.91 -5.40 3.41
N ALA A 36 16.82 -4.46 3.26
CA ALA A 36 16.95 -3.70 2.03
C ALA A 36 17.36 -4.61 0.87
N SER A 37 16.81 -4.35 -0.33
CA SER A 37 17.27 -4.98 -1.57
C SER A 37 18.24 -4.06 -2.29
N SER A 38 19.40 -4.57 -2.68
CA SER A 38 20.36 -3.83 -3.51
C SER A 38 19.97 -3.79 -4.99
N ASP A 39 19.00 -4.59 -5.39
CA ASP A 39 18.48 -4.68 -6.75
C ASP A 39 16.99 -4.34 -6.75
N PRO A 40 16.61 -3.12 -7.20
CA PRO A 40 15.21 -2.71 -7.24
C PRO A 40 14.38 -3.49 -8.29
N ASP A 41 15.02 -4.08 -9.31
CA ASP A 41 14.34 -4.88 -10.33
C ASP A 41 13.99 -6.28 -9.80
N ASN A 42 14.65 -6.72 -8.73
CA ASN A 42 14.40 -7.97 -8.04
C ASN A 42 14.22 -7.74 -6.54
N PRO A 43 13.14 -7.11 -6.09
CA PRO A 43 12.93 -6.75 -4.70
C PRO A 43 12.74 -7.97 -3.81
N SER A 44 13.16 -7.86 -2.56
CA SER A 44 12.75 -8.80 -1.52
C SER A 44 11.28 -8.58 -1.16
N MET A 45 10.54 -9.65 -0.85
CA MET A 45 9.10 -9.61 -0.59
C MET A 45 8.75 -10.32 0.72
N GLY A 46 7.91 -9.69 1.54
CA GLY A 46 7.44 -10.33 2.76
C GLY A 46 6.49 -11.48 2.48
N ILE A 47 5.46 -11.21 1.70
CA ILE A 47 4.49 -12.21 1.21
C ILE A 47 4.40 -12.08 -0.30
N TYR A 48 4.58 -13.20 -1.00
CA TYR A 48 4.40 -13.29 -2.45
C TYR A 48 3.33 -14.31 -2.77
N SER A 49 2.32 -13.90 -3.53
CA SER A 49 1.29 -14.80 -4.06
C SER A 49 1.07 -14.55 -5.55
N SER A 50 1.44 -15.51 -6.39
CA SER A 50 1.07 -15.54 -7.81
C SER A 50 -0.22 -16.30 -8.08
N SER A 51 -0.91 -16.78 -7.04
CA SER A 51 -2.22 -17.44 -7.13
C SER A 51 -3.33 -16.52 -6.62
N PRO A 52 -4.59 -16.73 -7.03
CA PRO A 52 -5.74 -15.94 -6.55
C PRO A 52 -6.07 -16.26 -5.08
N SER A 53 -5.15 -15.91 -4.19
CA SER A 53 -5.19 -16.25 -2.77
C SER A 53 -5.91 -15.20 -1.93
N VAL A 54 -6.46 -15.63 -0.80
CA VAL A 54 -6.84 -14.70 0.27
C VAL A 54 -5.68 -14.57 1.24
N ILE A 55 -5.15 -13.35 1.37
CA ILE A 55 -4.06 -13.01 2.29
C ILE A 55 -4.64 -12.21 3.45
N ASN A 56 -4.64 -12.80 4.65
CA ASN A 56 -5.02 -12.11 5.88
C ASN A 56 -3.74 -11.71 6.62
N ASN A 57 -3.35 -10.43 6.52
CA ASN A 57 -2.20 -9.92 7.26
C ASN A 57 -2.66 -9.23 8.54
N ASN A 58 -2.61 -9.95 9.65
CA ASN A 58 -2.95 -9.48 11.00
C ASN A 58 -1.70 -9.02 11.76
N GLY A 59 -0.53 -9.51 11.38
CA GLY A 59 0.76 -9.14 11.97
C GLY A 59 1.38 -7.91 11.31
N SER A 60 2.52 -7.49 11.80
CA SER A 60 3.27 -6.38 11.22
C SER A 60 4.15 -6.84 10.06
N ILE A 61 4.28 -5.98 9.04
CA ILE A 61 5.30 -6.11 7.99
C ILE A 61 6.14 -4.84 8.00
N ALA A 62 7.46 -5.00 8.11
CA ALA A 62 8.43 -3.92 7.95
C ALA A 62 9.33 -4.25 6.76
N SER A 63 9.21 -3.49 5.68
CA SER A 63 10.06 -3.64 4.49
C SER A 63 11.21 -2.64 4.53
N GLY A 64 12.40 -3.11 4.14
CA GLY A 64 13.57 -2.28 3.93
C GLY A 64 13.50 -1.49 2.63
N GLU A 65 14.60 -0.84 2.29
CA GLU A 65 14.74 -0.09 1.04
C GLU A 65 14.56 -1.01 -0.18
N ASN A 66 13.92 -0.51 -1.25
CA ASN A 66 13.67 -1.21 -2.51
C ASN A 66 12.98 -2.58 -2.33
N SER A 67 12.12 -2.72 -1.34
CA SER A 67 11.45 -3.99 -1.02
C SER A 67 9.94 -3.86 -1.08
N VAL A 68 9.24 -4.99 -1.23
CA VAL A 68 7.78 -5.08 -1.31
C VAL A 68 7.24 -5.80 -0.07
N GLY A 69 6.28 -5.20 0.61
CA GLY A 69 5.63 -5.84 1.75
C GLY A 69 4.84 -7.08 1.33
N ILE A 70 3.83 -6.88 0.49
CA ILE A 70 2.96 -7.94 -0.03
C ILE A 70 2.79 -7.78 -1.54
N TYR A 71 3.04 -8.85 -2.30
CA TYR A 71 2.65 -8.98 -3.70
C TYR A 71 1.48 -9.95 -3.82
N SER A 72 0.42 -9.57 -4.56
CA SER A 72 -0.75 -10.40 -4.80
C SER A 72 -1.20 -10.31 -6.25
N ASN A 73 -1.34 -11.47 -6.92
CA ASN A 73 -1.88 -11.56 -8.27
C ASN A 73 -3.30 -12.15 -8.22
N ASN A 74 -4.29 -11.36 -8.64
CA ASN A 74 -5.72 -11.70 -8.68
C ASN A 74 -6.30 -12.21 -7.34
N GLY A 75 -5.64 -11.90 -6.21
CA GLY A 75 -6.07 -12.30 -4.88
C GLY A 75 -6.81 -11.20 -4.12
N THR A 76 -7.18 -11.51 -2.89
CA THR A 76 -7.70 -10.53 -1.94
C THR A 76 -6.73 -10.36 -0.78
N VAL A 77 -6.30 -9.13 -0.52
CA VAL A 77 -5.47 -8.79 0.64
C VAL A 77 -6.34 -8.11 1.71
N ASN A 78 -6.50 -8.75 2.86
CA ASN A 78 -7.08 -8.16 4.05
C ASN A 78 -5.93 -7.67 4.94
N GLN A 79 -5.65 -6.37 4.88
CA GLN A 79 -4.58 -5.73 5.63
C GLN A 79 -5.13 -5.21 6.96
N ASN A 80 -4.78 -5.88 8.06
CA ASN A 80 -5.24 -5.57 9.42
C ASN A 80 -4.09 -5.11 10.34
N GLY A 81 -2.87 -5.51 10.06
CA GLY A 81 -1.69 -5.17 10.87
C GLY A 81 -0.96 -3.91 10.40
N ALA A 82 0.14 -3.57 11.07
CA ALA A 82 0.98 -2.45 10.67
C ALA A 82 1.82 -2.77 9.42
N LEU A 83 1.96 -1.78 8.54
CA LEU A 83 2.80 -1.86 7.35
C LEU A 83 3.76 -0.66 7.34
N ASN A 84 5.04 -0.93 7.62
CA ASN A 84 6.11 0.05 7.58
C ASN A 84 6.92 -0.16 6.30
N VAL A 85 6.87 0.81 5.40
CA VAL A 85 7.48 0.73 4.07
C VAL A 85 8.78 1.53 4.07
N GLY A 86 9.89 0.91 3.72
CA GLY A 86 11.18 1.58 3.60
C GLY A 86 11.26 2.51 2.40
N THR A 87 12.39 3.23 2.29
CA THR A 87 12.68 4.13 1.16
C THR A 87 12.58 3.38 -0.17
N ASN A 88 12.00 4.00 -1.19
CA ASN A 88 11.77 3.42 -2.52
C ASN A 88 10.97 2.10 -2.49
N GLY A 89 10.33 1.75 -1.38
CA GLY A 89 9.59 0.50 -1.22
C GLY A 89 8.13 0.60 -1.64
N ILE A 90 7.49 -0.56 -1.74
CA ILE A 90 6.05 -0.68 -1.98
C ILE A 90 5.43 -1.50 -0.85
N GLY A 91 4.37 -0.97 -0.24
CA GLY A 91 3.67 -1.68 0.82
C GLY A 91 2.88 -2.88 0.30
N LEU A 92 1.88 -2.61 -0.54
CA LEU A 92 1.08 -3.62 -1.24
C LEU A 92 1.24 -3.44 -2.75
N TYR A 93 1.58 -4.51 -3.46
CA TYR A 93 1.57 -4.56 -4.91
C TYR A 93 0.46 -5.53 -5.35
N LEU A 94 -0.53 -5.02 -6.09
CA LEU A 94 -1.68 -5.78 -6.57
C LEU A 94 -1.71 -5.79 -8.09
N SER A 95 -1.72 -6.99 -8.67
CA SER A 95 -1.99 -7.19 -10.09
C SER A 95 -3.34 -7.89 -10.21
N GLY A 96 -4.42 -7.11 -10.28
CA GLY A 96 -5.79 -7.59 -10.17
C GLY A 96 -6.26 -7.86 -8.73
N GLY A 97 -7.52 -8.27 -8.58
CA GLY A 97 -8.10 -8.63 -7.29
C GLY A 97 -8.51 -7.44 -6.43
N ALA A 98 -8.28 -7.53 -5.12
CA ALA A 98 -8.72 -6.49 -4.19
C ALA A 98 -7.80 -6.32 -2.97
N ALA A 99 -7.81 -5.13 -2.36
CA ALA A 99 -7.29 -4.90 -1.01
C ALA A 99 -8.35 -4.25 -0.11
N ASN A 100 -8.56 -4.86 1.05
CA ASN A 100 -9.35 -4.32 2.15
C ASN A 100 -8.39 -3.89 3.27
N ILE A 101 -8.14 -2.59 3.39
CA ILE A 101 -7.25 -2.03 4.39
C ILE A 101 -8.13 -1.52 5.53
N THR A 102 -8.13 -2.23 6.66
CA THR A 102 -9.04 -1.97 7.76
C THR A 102 -8.58 -0.82 8.65
N SER A 103 -9.45 -0.30 9.50
CA SER A 103 -9.12 0.74 10.48
C SER A 103 -8.11 0.30 11.56
N ASN A 104 -7.90 -1.01 11.71
CA ASN A 104 -6.87 -1.56 12.61
C ASN A 104 -5.47 -1.53 12.00
N ALA A 105 -5.38 -1.43 10.67
CA ALA A 105 -4.11 -1.28 9.98
C ALA A 105 -3.51 0.11 10.23
N SER A 106 -2.21 0.21 10.04
CA SER A 106 -1.50 1.49 9.97
C SER A 106 -0.44 1.43 8.88
N PHE A 107 -0.31 2.51 8.13
CA PHE A 107 0.74 2.66 7.12
C PHE A 107 1.69 3.77 7.51
N SER A 108 2.98 3.46 7.50
CA SER A 108 4.06 4.44 7.60
C SER A 108 4.98 4.26 6.40
N LEU A 109 5.07 5.28 5.55
CA LEU A 109 5.85 5.24 4.33
C LEU A 109 7.19 5.94 4.53
N GLY A 110 8.25 5.35 4.02
CA GLY A 110 9.55 6.00 3.85
C GLY A 110 9.50 7.03 2.72
N THR A 111 10.64 7.65 2.42
CA THR A 111 10.78 8.60 1.31
C THR A 111 10.74 7.87 -0.03
N ASN A 112 10.14 8.48 -1.06
CA ASN A 112 9.98 7.92 -2.40
C ASN A 112 9.23 6.57 -2.41
N ALA A 113 8.42 6.28 -1.41
CA ALA A 113 7.72 5.01 -1.27
C ALA A 113 6.28 5.10 -1.80
N ALA A 114 5.69 3.94 -2.09
CA ALA A 114 4.27 3.81 -2.37
C ALA A 114 3.60 2.91 -1.31
N GLY A 115 2.49 3.38 -0.75
CA GLY A 115 1.70 2.55 0.18
C GLY A 115 1.07 1.37 -0.54
N VAL A 116 0.37 1.66 -1.64
CA VAL A 116 -0.25 0.68 -2.51
C VAL A 116 0.04 1.01 -3.97
N TYR A 117 0.51 0.02 -4.71
CA TYR A 117 0.55 0.02 -6.17
C TYR A 117 -0.47 -1.01 -6.66
N ALA A 118 -1.41 -0.61 -7.53
CA ALA A 118 -2.48 -1.51 -7.95
C ALA A 118 -2.84 -1.32 -9.43
N GLU A 119 -2.99 -2.45 -10.11
CA GLU A 119 -3.45 -2.53 -11.49
C GLU A 119 -4.70 -3.39 -11.58
N ASN A 120 -5.76 -2.88 -12.20
CA ASN A 120 -7.03 -3.61 -12.41
C ASN A 120 -7.61 -4.18 -11.09
N ALA A 121 -7.52 -3.45 -10.00
CA ALA A 121 -7.89 -3.91 -8.66
C ALA A 121 -8.93 -2.99 -7.99
N GLY A 122 -9.62 -3.53 -6.98
CA GLY A 122 -10.50 -2.76 -6.10
C GLY A 122 -9.84 -2.49 -4.74
N ILE A 123 -9.74 -1.22 -4.33
CA ILE A 123 -9.09 -0.85 -3.09
C ILE A 123 -10.06 -0.15 -2.15
N SER A 124 -10.19 -0.65 -0.93
CA SER A 124 -10.91 -0.01 0.17
C SER A 124 -9.94 0.34 1.29
N ASN A 125 -9.82 1.62 1.63
CA ASN A 125 -8.97 2.10 2.71
C ASN A 125 -9.78 2.71 3.85
N ALA A 126 -9.65 2.15 5.04
CA ALA A 126 -10.13 2.72 6.30
C ALA A 126 -8.98 3.00 7.29
N SER A 127 -7.74 2.72 6.89
CA SER A 127 -6.54 2.87 7.71
C SER A 127 -6.05 4.30 7.76
N ASN A 128 -5.66 4.75 8.93
CA ASN A 128 -4.82 5.93 9.04
C ASN A 128 -3.48 5.71 8.32
N MET A 129 -3.03 6.72 7.60
CA MET A 129 -1.84 6.63 6.78
C MET A 129 -0.95 7.86 6.96
N SER A 130 0.33 7.66 7.16
CA SER A 130 1.36 8.68 7.06
C SER A 130 2.13 8.50 5.76
N VAL A 131 1.89 9.39 4.80
CA VAL A 131 2.61 9.46 3.52
C VAL A 131 3.76 10.43 3.71
N ASN A 132 4.99 9.93 3.75
CA ASN A 132 6.17 10.75 3.98
C ASN A 132 6.55 11.54 2.71
N ASN A 133 7.61 12.34 2.79
CA ASN A 133 8.03 13.23 1.70
C ASN A 133 8.33 12.47 0.39
N ASN A 134 7.98 13.08 -0.74
CA ASN A 134 8.17 12.55 -2.09
C ASN A 134 7.51 11.17 -2.32
N SER A 135 6.41 10.88 -1.65
CA SER A 135 5.81 9.54 -1.63
C SER A 135 4.37 9.53 -2.12
N TYR A 136 3.89 8.34 -2.43
CA TYR A 136 2.53 8.12 -2.91
C TYR A 136 1.76 7.25 -1.91
N GLY A 137 0.57 7.68 -1.53
CA GLY A 137 -0.34 6.81 -0.77
C GLY A 137 -0.78 5.63 -1.64
N PHE A 138 -1.36 5.94 -2.79
CA PHE A 138 -1.90 4.97 -3.75
C PHE A 138 -1.49 5.35 -5.17
N VAL A 139 -0.90 4.39 -5.90
CA VAL A 139 -0.59 4.47 -7.33
C VAL A 139 -1.49 3.45 -8.03
N LEU A 140 -2.41 3.92 -8.86
CA LEU A 140 -3.52 3.13 -9.36
C LEU A 140 -3.57 3.20 -10.89
N SER A 141 -3.63 2.03 -11.53
CA SER A 141 -3.88 1.89 -12.95
C SER A 141 -5.18 1.11 -13.14
N ASN A 142 -6.15 1.73 -13.81
CA ASN A 142 -7.44 1.11 -14.12
C ASN A 142 -8.12 0.44 -12.91
N SER A 143 -8.00 1.07 -11.74
CA SER A 143 -8.41 0.53 -10.45
C SER A 143 -9.46 1.41 -9.79
N ALA A 144 -10.35 0.79 -8.98
CA ALA A 144 -11.33 1.51 -8.19
C ALA A 144 -10.80 1.72 -6.77
N PHE A 145 -10.99 2.92 -6.21
CA PHE A 145 -10.52 3.27 -4.89
C PHE A 145 -11.59 3.95 -4.05
N SER A 146 -11.68 3.58 -2.79
CA SER A 146 -12.52 4.26 -1.80
C SER A 146 -11.76 4.46 -0.51
N ASN A 147 -11.73 5.70 -0.01
CA ASN A 147 -11.12 6.08 1.27
C ASN A 147 -12.18 6.47 2.28
N THR A 148 -12.12 5.88 3.47
CA THR A 148 -12.94 6.24 4.65
C THR A 148 -12.06 6.50 5.88
N ALA A 149 -10.74 6.60 5.70
CA ALA A 149 -9.78 6.82 6.78
C ALA A 149 -10.02 8.16 7.50
N ASN A 150 -9.98 8.15 8.82
CA ASN A 150 -10.17 9.34 9.64
C ASN A 150 -8.97 10.30 9.63
N ASN A 151 -7.78 9.80 9.30
CA ASN A 151 -6.56 10.60 9.30
C ASN A 151 -5.55 10.07 8.28
N VAL A 152 -5.47 10.75 7.14
CA VAL A 152 -4.40 10.59 6.16
C VAL A 152 -3.54 11.85 6.21
N SER A 153 -2.26 11.72 6.48
CA SER A 153 -1.30 12.83 6.61
C SER A 153 -0.28 12.77 5.48
N LEU A 154 -0.12 13.88 4.76
CA LEU A 154 0.86 14.02 3.66
C LEU A 154 2.02 14.91 4.09
N GLY A 155 3.24 14.42 3.90
CA GLY A 155 4.48 15.19 3.97
C GLY A 155 4.65 16.09 2.75
N THR A 156 5.83 16.67 2.56
CA THR A 156 6.13 17.57 1.43
C THR A 156 6.24 16.81 0.11
N ASN A 157 5.76 17.41 -0.99
CA ASN A 157 5.87 16.89 -2.35
C ASN A 157 5.31 15.45 -2.49
N SER A 158 4.14 15.22 -1.91
CA SER A 158 3.53 13.89 -1.84
C SER A 158 2.15 13.87 -2.48
N VAL A 159 1.77 12.71 -3.00
CA VAL A 159 0.47 12.50 -3.64
C VAL A 159 -0.29 11.43 -2.86
N PHE A 160 -1.54 11.73 -2.45
CA PHE A 160 -2.34 10.69 -1.80
C PHE A 160 -2.80 9.64 -2.80
N VAL A 161 -3.46 10.05 -3.88
CA VAL A 161 -3.91 9.15 -4.96
C VAL A 161 -3.39 9.65 -6.30
N TYR A 162 -2.57 8.83 -6.96
CA TYR A 162 -2.11 9.00 -8.33
C TYR A 162 -2.80 7.93 -9.18
N ALA A 163 -3.75 8.32 -10.05
CA ALA A 163 -4.62 7.36 -10.72
C ALA A 163 -4.74 7.61 -12.21
N GLY A 164 -4.50 6.55 -13.00
CA GLY A 164 -4.86 6.43 -14.41
C GLY A 164 -6.01 5.47 -14.59
N GLY A 165 -7.19 5.98 -15.02
CA GLY A 165 -8.44 5.23 -15.10
C GLY A 165 -9.12 4.98 -13.76
N GLY A 166 -10.32 4.42 -13.81
CA GLY A 166 -11.12 4.07 -12.62
C GLY A 166 -11.77 5.26 -11.88
N THR A 167 -12.50 4.93 -10.81
CA THR A 167 -13.16 5.91 -9.95
C THR A 167 -12.54 5.89 -8.57
N ASN A 168 -12.18 7.08 -8.07
CA ASN A 168 -11.44 7.28 -6.83
C ASN A 168 -12.27 8.18 -5.90
N ILE A 169 -12.75 7.64 -4.79
CA ILE A 169 -13.69 8.30 -3.88
C ILE A 169 -13.03 8.55 -2.54
N ASN A 170 -13.13 9.78 -2.04
CA ASN A 170 -12.77 10.13 -0.67
C ASN A 170 -14.01 10.45 0.17
N ASN A 171 -14.25 9.68 1.21
CA ASN A 171 -15.21 9.95 2.29
C ASN A 171 -14.51 10.23 3.62
N GLY A 172 -13.19 10.19 3.63
CA GLY A 172 -12.35 10.33 4.82
C GLY A 172 -11.76 11.73 4.98
N ASN A 173 -10.75 11.84 5.83
CA ASN A 173 -10.05 13.09 6.13
C ASN A 173 -8.60 13.02 5.64
N ILE A 174 -8.21 13.98 4.80
CA ILE A 174 -6.86 14.12 4.24
C ILE A 174 -6.27 15.43 4.74
N ILE A 175 -5.09 15.39 5.36
CA ILE A 175 -4.37 16.51 5.91
C ILE A 175 -3.04 16.67 5.15
N MET A 176 -2.91 17.79 4.43
CA MET A 176 -1.69 18.15 3.71
C MET A 176 -0.82 19.03 4.61
N ASN A 177 0.14 18.41 5.31
CA ASN A 177 1.01 19.09 6.28
C ASN A 177 2.24 19.77 5.67
N GLY A 178 2.71 19.27 4.52
CA GLY A 178 3.84 19.83 3.80
C GLY A 178 3.42 20.70 2.62
N SER A 179 4.38 21.27 1.90
CA SER A 179 4.17 21.98 0.63
C SER A 179 4.09 21.00 -0.55
N ASP A 180 3.59 21.48 -1.68
CA ASP A 180 3.59 20.80 -2.99
C ASP A 180 2.87 19.43 -2.96
N ASN A 181 1.81 19.32 -2.15
CA ASN A 181 1.02 18.11 -2.00
C ASN A 181 -0.17 18.08 -2.94
N ILE A 182 -0.51 16.87 -3.39
CA ILE A 182 -1.68 16.62 -4.22
C ILE A 182 -2.54 15.55 -3.54
N ALA A 183 -3.82 15.87 -3.28
CA ALA A 183 -4.74 14.85 -2.76
C ALA A 183 -5.10 13.83 -3.85
N PHE A 184 -5.47 14.30 -5.04
CA PHE A 184 -5.79 13.45 -6.19
C PHE A 184 -5.12 13.97 -7.45
N TYR A 185 -4.25 13.17 -8.06
CA TYR A 185 -3.73 13.38 -9.40
C TYR A 185 -4.37 12.33 -10.32
N THR A 186 -5.22 12.76 -11.25
CA THR A 186 -5.97 11.86 -12.14
C THR A 186 -5.66 12.12 -13.60
N PHE A 187 -5.54 11.07 -14.40
CA PHE A 187 -5.26 11.11 -15.83
C PHE A 187 -5.92 9.90 -16.52
N ASP A 188 -5.85 9.80 -17.84
CA ASP A 188 -6.39 8.69 -18.64
C ASP A 188 -7.84 8.32 -18.31
N GLY A 189 -8.69 9.33 -18.12
CA GLY A 189 -10.11 9.13 -17.81
C GLY A 189 -10.42 8.72 -16.37
N ALA A 190 -9.45 8.76 -15.47
CA ALA A 190 -9.70 8.54 -14.05
C ALA A 190 -10.58 9.65 -13.49
N ARG A 191 -11.49 9.28 -12.59
CA ARG A 191 -12.43 10.19 -11.91
C ARG A 191 -12.09 10.27 -10.42
N ALA A 192 -12.01 11.49 -9.88
CA ALA A 192 -11.91 11.74 -8.43
C ALA A 192 -13.20 12.37 -7.90
N GLU A 193 -13.70 11.86 -6.79
CA GLU A 193 -14.87 12.39 -6.07
C GLU A 193 -14.50 12.61 -4.60
N ASN A 194 -14.76 13.81 -4.08
CA ASN A 194 -14.52 14.10 -2.67
C ASN A 194 -15.84 14.41 -1.95
N TYR A 195 -16.19 13.56 -1.00
CA TYR A 195 -17.32 13.73 -0.08
C TYR A 195 -16.82 13.91 1.38
N GLY A 196 -15.50 13.74 1.60
CA GLY A 196 -14.85 13.94 2.89
C GLY A 196 -14.21 15.31 3.01
N THR A 197 -13.22 15.41 3.90
CA THR A 197 -12.49 16.65 4.17
C THR A 197 -11.07 16.58 3.61
N ILE A 198 -10.65 17.65 2.94
CA ILE A 198 -9.25 17.86 2.52
C ILE A 198 -8.83 19.21 3.12
N THR A 199 -7.81 19.19 3.99
CA THR A 199 -7.28 20.39 4.63
C THR A 199 -5.80 20.54 4.31
N GLY A 200 -5.38 21.78 3.98
CA GLY A 200 -3.98 22.16 3.86
C GLY A 200 -3.58 23.08 5.01
N THR A 201 -2.34 23.01 5.47
CA THR A 201 -1.76 24.02 6.36
C THR A 201 -1.35 25.26 5.55
N ALA A 202 -1.25 26.43 6.19
CA ALA A 202 -0.85 27.66 5.52
C ALA A 202 0.50 27.47 4.82
N GLY A 203 0.57 27.76 3.50
CA GLY A 203 1.76 27.55 2.68
C GLY A 203 1.72 26.28 1.82
N THR A 204 0.66 25.45 1.92
CA THR A 204 0.40 24.35 0.97
C THR A 204 -0.46 24.89 -0.17
N ALA A 205 0.11 25.08 -1.32
CA ALA A 205 -0.60 25.44 -2.54
C ALA A 205 -0.64 24.24 -3.47
#